data_51093cf96e1f07a43470f9552f9c43cb
#
_entry.id   51093cf96e1f07a43470f9552f9c43cb
#
_cell.length_a   1.000
_cell.length_b   1.000
_cell.length_c   1.000
_cell.angle_alpha   90.00
_cell.angle_beta   90.00
_cell.angle_gamma   90.00
#
_symmetry.space_group_name_H-M   'P 1'
#
loop_
_entity.id
_entity.type
_entity.pdbx_description
1 polymer ?
#
loop_
_entity_poly.entity_id
_entity_poly.type
_entity_poly.pdbx_seq_one_letter_code
_entity_poly.pdbx_strand_id
1 'polypeptide(L)'
;MLITFDEFLARLKQLGAVYRDVAPRTAKYPYWIYTYTNTQRLVASTGTRLIVNEYQVSLFTKGVEDELLPFIKKFDDVPFESFRGIPGDENDETITDLYTYIEVIAGGQ
;
A
#
# COMPACT_ATOMS: atom_id res chain seq x y z
N MET A 1 14.08 -5.03 3.19
CA MET A 1 13.64 -6.37 3.66
C MET A 1 12.19 -6.60 3.25
N LEU A 2 11.91 -7.75 2.65
CA LEU A 2 10.53 -8.11 2.36
C LEU A 2 9.83 -8.59 3.62
N ILE A 3 8.58 -8.17 3.80
CA ILE A 3 7.73 -8.61 4.91
C ILE A 3 6.58 -9.44 4.37
N THR A 4 5.92 -10.19 5.25
CA THR A 4 4.75 -10.97 4.86
C THR A 4 3.54 -10.07 4.62
N PHE A 5 2.55 -10.59 3.91
CA PHE A 5 1.29 -9.87 3.72
C PHE A 5 0.63 -9.51 5.07
N ASP A 6 0.64 -10.45 6.02
CA ASP A 6 0.03 -10.21 7.33
C ASP A 6 0.72 -9.06 8.07
N GLU A 7 2.05 -9.00 8.01
CA GLU A 7 2.82 -7.91 8.61
C GLU A 7 2.54 -6.58 7.91
N PHE A 8 2.48 -6.61 6.58
CA PHE A 8 2.12 -5.43 5.78
C PHE A 8 0.77 -4.88 6.21
N LEU A 9 -0.25 -5.73 6.26
CA LEU A 9 -1.60 -5.32 6.60
C LEU A 9 -1.69 -4.80 8.05
N ALA A 10 -1.00 -5.47 8.97
CA ALA A 10 -0.96 -5.03 10.37
C ALA A 10 -0.37 -3.63 10.51
N ARG A 11 0.74 -3.36 9.81
CA ARG A 11 1.36 -2.04 9.83
C ARG A 11 0.45 -0.98 9.20
N LEU A 12 -0.18 -1.33 8.07
CA LEU A 12 -1.06 -0.39 7.38
C LEU A 12 -2.26 0.00 8.25
N LYS A 13 -2.84 -0.97 8.95
CA LYS A 13 -3.96 -0.72 9.85
C LYS A 13 -3.62 0.19 11.03
N GLN A 14 -2.36 0.26 11.41
CA GLN A 14 -1.90 1.15 12.47
C GLN A 14 -1.89 2.62 12.02
N LEU A 15 -1.95 2.86 10.71
CA LEU A 15 -1.94 4.22 10.16
C LEU A 15 -3.33 4.83 10.07
N GLY A 16 -4.38 4.03 10.08
CA GLY A 16 -5.75 4.51 9.97
C GLY A 16 -6.67 3.49 9.35
N ALA A 17 -7.78 3.96 8.79
CA ALA A 17 -8.76 3.09 8.13
C ALA A 17 -8.14 2.51 6.84
N VAL A 18 -8.36 1.22 6.63
CA VAL A 18 -7.81 0.48 5.49
C VAL A 18 -8.91 -0.34 4.85
N TYR A 19 -8.98 -0.28 3.52
CA TYR A 19 -9.95 -1.04 2.74
C TYR A 19 -9.24 -1.77 1.61
N ARG A 20 -9.82 -2.90 1.20
CA ARG A 20 -9.31 -3.64 0.05
C ARG A 20 -10.11 -3.24 -1.19
N ASP A 21 -9.41 -2.85 -2.25
CA ASP A 21 -9.93 -2.49 -3.57
C ASP A 21 -10.79 -1.23 -3.58
N VAL A 22 -11.86 -1.17 -2.80
CA VAL A 22 -12.74 0.01 -2.75
C VAL A 22 -13.11 0.34 -1.31
N ALA A 23 -13.30 1.63 -1.05
CA ALA A 23 -13.82 2.09 0.23
C ALA A 23 -15.33 2.24 0.15
N PRO A 24 -16.06 1.98 1.25
CA PRO A 24 -17.50 2.24 1.26
C PRO A 24 -17.79 3.73 1.13
N ARG A 25 -18.97 4.08 0.65
CA ARG A 25 -19.36 5.48 0.49
C ARG A 25 -19.35 6.27 1.81
N THR A 26 -19.49 5.57 2.93
CA THR A 26 -19.45 6.15 4.26
C THR A 26 -18.04 6.38 4.77
N ALA A 27 -17.01 5.93 4.05
CA ALA A 27 -15.63 6.11 4.48
C ALA A 27 -15.28 7.59 4.54
N LYS A 28 -14.54 7.97 5.57
CA LYS A 28 -14.11 9.35 5.78
C LYS A 28 -12.63 9.50 5.49
N TYR A 29 -12.27 10.58 4.82
CA TYR A 29 -10.87 10.89 4.54
C TYR A 29 -10.14 11.29 5.83
N PRO A 30 -8.85 10.95 5.94
CA PRO A 30 -8.09 10.13 5.00
C PRO A 30 -8.30 8.63 5.25
N TYR A 31 -8.12 7.84 4.21
CA TYR A 31 -8.14 6.38 4.35
C TYR A 31 -7.18 5.74 3.35
N TRP A 32 -6.81 4.48 3.62
CA TRP A 32 -5.90 3.71 2.78
C TRP A 32 -6.67 2.64 2.02
N ILE A 33 -6.26 2.41 0.77
CA ILE A 33 -6.76 1.30 -0.04
C ILE A 33 -5.55 0.52 -0.53
N TYR A 34 -5.62 -0.80 -0.46
CA TYR A 34 -4.63 -1.66 -1.10
C TYR A 34 -5.32 -2.53 -2.13
N THR A 35 -4.63 -2.73 -3.27
CA THR A 35 -5.17 -3.48 -4.40
C THR A 35 -4.10 -4.39 -4.96
N TYR A 36 -4.43 -5.65 -5.15
CA TYR A 36 -3.52 -6.62 -5.75
C TYR A 36 -3.25 -6.25 -7.21
N THR A 37 -1.99 -6.32 -7.62
CA THR A 37 -1.60 -5.99 -9.01
C THR A 37 -0.85 -7.11 -9.70
N ASN A 38 0.03 -7.84 -8.98
CA ASN A 38 0.95 -8.74 -9.66
C ASN A 38 1.51 -9.77 -8.69
N THR A 39 1.85 -10.93 -9.23
CA THR A 39 2.55 -11.99 -8.49
C THR A 39 3.78 -12.39 -9.27
N GLN A 40 4.92 -12.51 -8.57
CA GLN A 40 6.10 -13.06 -9.20
C GLN A 40 6.77 -14.09 -8.30
N ARG A 41 7.46 -15.01 -8.95
CA ARG A 41 8.21 -16.04 -8.29
C ARG A 41 9.69 -15.71 -8.38
N LEU A 42 10.33 -15.61 -7.23
CA LEU A 42 11.76 -15.37 -7.15
C LEU A 42 12.46 -16.71 -6.87
N VAL A 43 13.50 -17.00 -7.63
CA VAL A 43 14.26 -18.25 -7.49
C VAL A 43 15.70 -17.89 -7.16
N ALA A 44 16.15 -18.32 -5.97
CA ALA A 44 17.52 -18.13 -5.56
C ALA A 44 18.42 -19.19 -6.22
N SER A 45 19.73 -18.93 -6.28
CA SER A 45 20.71 -19.87 -6.83
C SER A 45 20.73 -21.20 -6.09
N THR A 46 20.26 -21.25 -4.86
CA THR A 46 20.13 -22.47 -4.07
C THR A 46 18.90 -23.31 -4.43
N GLY A 47 18.06 -22.84 -5.36
CA GLY A 47 16.80 -23.48 -5.69
C GLY A 47 15.64 -23.07 -4.81
N THR A 48 15.86 -22.27 -3.77
CA THR A 48 14.82 -21.75 -2.91
C THR A 48 13.90 -20.82 -3.70
N ARG A 49 12.60 -20.99 -3.54
CA ARG A 49 11.60 -20.18 -4.24
C ARG A 49 10.84 -19.31 -3.24
N LEU A 50 10.61 -18.09 -3.65
CA LEU A 50 9.85 -17.13 -2.87
C LEU A 50 8.76 -16.55 -3.77
N ILE A 51 7.53 -16.58 -3.30
CA ILE A 51 6.41 -16.00 -4.03
C ILE A 51 6.13 -14.65 -3.41
N VAL A 52 6.13 -13.60 -4.24
CA VAL A 52 5.84 -12.24 -3.78
C VAL A 52 4.66 -11.69 -4.55
N ASN A 53 3.79 -11.00 -3.83
CA ASN A 53 2.67 -10.29 -4.43
C ASN A 53 2.94 -8.80 -4.34
N GLU A 54 2.62 -8.09 -5.43
CA GLU A 54 2.67 -6.64 -5.46
C GLU A 54 1.30 -6.07 -5.21
N TYR A 55 1.24 -5.05 -4.37
CA TYR A 55 0.02 -4.30 -4.11
C TYR A 55 0.23 -2.83 -4.42
N GLN A 56 -0.78 -2.22 -5.00
CA GLN A 56 -0.85 -0.77 -5.07
C GLN A 56 -1.44 -0.30 -3.75
N VAL A 57 -0.76 0.62 -3.09
CA VAL A 57 -1.20 1.21 -1.83
C VAL A 57 -1.49 2.67 -2.07
N SER A 58 -2.71 3.09 -1.76
CA SER A 58 -3.18 4.46 -2.02
C SER A 58 -3.66 5.10 -0.74
N LEU A 59 -3.28 6.36 -0.54
CA LEU A 59 -3.85 7.21 0.50
C LEU A 59 -4.77 8.21 -0.18
N PHE A 60 -6.06 8.16 0.15
CA PHE A 60 -7.03 9.14 -0.32
C PHE A 60 -7.19 10.20 0.76
N THR A 61 -6.86 11.44 0.43
CA THR A 61 -6.82 12.50 1.43
C THR A 61 -7.22 13.86 0.84
N LYS A 62 -7.73 14.72 1.71
CA LYS A 62 -7.93 16.14 1.42
C LYS A 62 -6.76 16.98 1.89
N GLY A 63 -5.79 16.34 2.58
CA GLY A 63 -4.61 17.01 3.09
C GLY A 63 -3.49 17.06 2.07
N VAL A 64 -2.29 17.29 2.57
CA VAL A 64 -1.10 17.43 1.74
C VAL A 64 -0.24 16.16 1.82
N GLU A 65 0.76 16.10 0.96
CA GLU A 65 1.66 14.94 0.85
C GLU A 65 2.42 14.61 2.12
N ASP A 66 2.53 15.54 3.06
CA ASP A 66 3.15 15.25 4.36
C ASP A 66 2.40 14.19 5.15
N GLU A 67 1.17 13.89 4.79
CA GLU A 67 0.41 12.80 5.39
C GLU A 67 0.97 11.43 5.04
N LEU A 68 1.91 11.35 4.10
CA LEU A 68 2.63 10.12 3.79
C LEU A 68 3.73 9.80 4.81
N LEU A 69 4.17 10.78 5.61
CA LEU A 69 5.28 10.58 6.53
C LEU A 69 5.07 9.43 7.51
N PRO A 70 3.87 9.23 8.09
CA PRO A 70 3.65 8.06 8.96
C PRO A 70 3.87 6.73 8.24
N PHE A 71 3.45 6.62 6.97
CA PHE A 71 3.69 5.43 6.17
C PHE A 71 5.19 5.22 5.95
N ILE A 72 5.88 6.27 5.53
CA ILE A 72 7.31 6.19 5.22
C ILE A 72 8.09 5.74 6.45
N LYS A 73 7.73 6.25 7.63
CA LYS A 73 8.37 5.83 8.88
C LYS A 73 8.02 4.41 9.27
N LYS A 74 6.76 3.99 9.07
CA LYS A 74 6.30 2.66 9.44
C LYS A 74 6.91 1.58 8.57
N PHE A 75 7.24 1.91 7.32
CA PHE A 75 7.78 0.98 6.34
C PHE A 75 9.23 1.32 5.95
N ASP A 76 9.99 1.97 6.84
CA ASP A 76 11.34 2.43 6.52
C ASP A 76 12.33 1.28 6.27
N ASP A 77 12.03 0.07 6.74
CA ASP A 77 12.84 -1.13 6.54
C ASP A 77 12.38 -1.96 5.33
N VAL A 78 11.35 -1.52 4.61
CA VAL A 78 10.75 -2.25 3.49
C VAL A 78 10.89 -1.42 2.23
N PRO A 79 11.39 -2.00 1.12
CA PRO A 79 11.44 -1.24 -0.14
C PRO A 79 10.04 -1.05 -0.72
N PHE A 80 9.78 0.16 -1.21
CA PHE A 80 8.58 0.48 -1.96
C PHE A 80 8.93 1.57 -2.97
N GLU A 81 8.08 1.71 -4.01
CA GLU A 81 8.33 2.70 -5.05
C GLU A 81 8.01 4.12 -4.55
N SER A 82 8.46 5.11 -5.29
CA SER A 82 8.14 6.49 -4.98
C SER A 82 6.63 6.71 -5.04
N PHE A 83 6.11 7.49 -4.12
CA PHE A 83 4.71 7.88 -4.16
C PHE A 83 4.46 8.87 -5.29
N ARG A 84 3.30 8.74 -5.91
CA ARG A 84 2.81 9.66 -6.95
C ARG A 84 1.42 10.13 -6.57
N GLY A 85 1.07 11.34 -7.01
CA GLY A 85 -0.24 11.92 -6.73
C GLY A 85 -1.04 12.08 -8.01
N ILE A 86 -2.33 11.72 -7.92
CA ILE A 86 -3.31 11.95 -8.99
C ILE A 86 -4.61 12.43 -8.36
N PRO A 87 -5.53 13.01 -9.16
CA PRO A 87 -6.87 13.34 -8.63
C PRO A 87 -7.53 12.09 -8.08
N GLY A 88 -8.08 12.18 -6.86
CA GLY A 88 -8.68 11.04 -6.18
C GLY A 88 -10.18 10.89 -6.40
N ASP A 89 -10.84 11.93 -6.87
CA ASP A 89 -12.28 11.91 -7.13
C ASP A 89 -12.58 12.92 -8.23
N GLU A 90 -13.19 12.47 -9.32
CA GLU A 90 -13.54 13.35 -10.43
C GLU A 90 -14.57 14.42 -10.07
N ASN A 91 -15.31 14.20 -8.98
CA ASN A 91 -16.35 15.10 -8.51
C ASN A 91 -15.90 16.02 -7.36
N ASP A 92 -14.66 15.87 -6.87
CA ASP A 92 -14.13 16.67 -5.77
C ASP A 92 -12.63 16.91 -5.97
N GLU A 93 -12.29 18.13 -6.37
CA GLU A 93 -10.91 18.52 -6.67
C GLU A 93 -10.02 18.57 -5.43
N THR A 94 -10.60 18.56 -4.23
CA THR A 94 -9.81 18.61 -3.00
C THR A 94 -9.22 17.27 -2.60
N ILE A 95 -9.63 16.20 -3.27
CA ILE A 95 -9.19 14.85 -2.93
C ILE A 95 -8.04 14.42 -3.83
N THR A 96 -6.96 13.94 -3.22
CA THR A 96 -5.79 13.43 -3.92
C THR A 96 -5.62 11.95 -3.58
N ASP A 97 -5.25 11.17 -4.58
CA ASP A 97 -4.81 9.78 -4.44
C ASP A 97 -3.29 9.77 -4.50
N LEU A 98 -2.66 9.47 -3.37
CA LEU A 98 -1.20 9.34 -3.28
C LEU A 98 -0.90 7.84 -3.23
N TYR A 99 -0.27 7.31 -4.27
CA TYR A 99 -0.11 5.87 -4.39
C TYR A 99 1.32 5.44 -4.63
N THR A 100 1.62 4.22 -4.19
CA THR A 100 2.89 3.54 -4.46
C THR A 100 2.62 2.05 -4.68
N TYR A 101 3.67 1.32 -5.01
CA TYR A 101 3.63 -0.14 -5.14
C TYR A 101 4.61 -0.74 -4.15
N ILE A 102 4.19 -1.81 -3.50
CA ILE A 102 4.99 -2.52 -2.52
C ILE A 102 4.87 -4.02 -2.76
N GLU A 103 5.98 -4.74 -2.63
CA GLU A 103 6.01 -6.19 -2.75
C GLU A 103 6.07 -6.82 -1.39
N VAL A 104 5.28 -7.88 -1.18
CA VAL A 104 5.22 -8.61 0.07
C VAL A 104 5.29 -10.11 -0.20
N ILE A 105 5.76 -10.86 0.79
CA ILE A 105 5.79 -12.31 0.69
C ILE A 105 4.36 -12.82 0.75
N ALA A 106 3.97 -13.65 -0.24
CA ALA A 106 2.63 -14.20 -0.32
C ALA A 106 2.31 -15.03 0.93
N GLY A 107 1.06 -14.88 1.38
CA GLY A 107 0.59 -15.33 2.67
C GLY A 107 1.00 -16.72 3.08
N GLY A 108 1.14 -17.06 4.31
CA GLY A 108 1.32 -18.38 4.85
C GLY A 108 2.59 -19.15 4.46
N GLN A 109 3.46 -18.56 3.69
CA GLN A 109 4.64 -19.23 3.11
C GLN A 109 5.83 -19.19 4.05
#